data_d23ec0a2c217168ccdaf296ed499316b
#
_entry.id   d23ec0a2c217168ccdaf296ed499316b
#
_cell.length_a   1.000
_cell.length_b   1.000
_cell.length_c   1.000
_cell.angle_alpha   90.00
_cell.angle_beta   90.00
_cell.angle_gamma   90.00
#
_symmetry.space_group_name_H-M   'P 1'
#
loop_
_entity.id
_entity.type
_entity.pdbx_description
1 polymer ?
#
loop_
_entity_poly.entity_id
_entity_poly.type
_entity_poly.pdbx_seq_one_letter_code
_entity_poly.pdbx_strand_id
1 'polypeptide(L)'
;MAKILVVDDEADLELLVKQKFRRKIRENVYEFVFAQNGEEALAKIQQHPDLDIILSDINMPVMDGLTLLSRLPEANPMLKAVMVSAYGDMQNIRTAMNRGAYDFVLKPVDFEDLDLTMEKTIQHVKQLQETLKAIKENNILKMYVDENVLNFMTHKEFESNLMKNELLDATIMFIDVCEFTAITEHIPANTVVNLLNGLFDKIVKEIIAQDGHVDKFIGDAVMAVFKGKNHLERAIDAALSVKQQISLGEIITAGNKTFKPEVSIGINSGEMVSGNIGSVSLKRLDYTVIGDSVNTAQRLQSAAKPSQILINEQVYQQARESFKFQKIGELILKNKAMPAMVYEVLE
;
A
#
# COMPACT_ATOMS: atom_id res chain seq x y z
N MET A 1 -2.93 26.41 14.76
CA MET A 1 -2.16 27.63 14.52
C MET A 1 -1.63 27.53 13.11
N ALA A 2 -1.84 28.52 12.27
CA ALA A 2 -1.28 28.54 10.92
C ALA A 2 0.04 29.30 10.92
N LYS A 3 1.05 28.76 10.23
CA LYS A 3 2.40 29.32 10.17
C LYS A 3 2.68 29.94 8.80
N ILE A 4 2.97 31.22 8.79
CA ILE A 4 2.98 32.07 7.60
C ILE A 4 4.38 32.66 7.44
N LEU A 5 5.02 32.45 6.29
CA LEU A 5 6.26 33.12 5.95
C LEU A 5 5.95 34.40 5.17
N VAL A 6 6.41 35.52 5.69
CA VAL A 6 6.31 36.85 5.02
C VAL A 6 7.68 37.20 4.47
N VAL A 7 7.73 37.46 3.16
CA VAL A 7 8.99 37.81 2.44
C VAL A 7 8.82 39.16 1.79
N ASP A 8 9.53 40.14 2.31
CA ASP A 8 9.51 41.52 1.82
C ASP A 8 10.81 42.23 2.29
N ASP A 9 11.42 43.06 1.46
CA ASP A 9 12.62 43.78 1.77
C ASP A 9 12.40 45.02 2.62
N GLU A 10 11.14 45.43 2.82
CA GLU A 10 10.75 46.53 3.69
C GLU A 10 10.78 46.13 5.17
N ALA A 11 11.82 46.56 5.92
CA ALA A 11 11.99 46.21 7.34
C ALA A 11 10.79 46.59 8.23
N ASP A 12 10.07 47.65 7.89
CA ASP A 12 8.93 48.13 8.66
C ASP A 12 7.66 47.22 8.51
N LEU A 13 7.61 46.40 7.47
CA LEU A 13 6.48 45.50 7.23
C LEU A 13 6.31 44.47 8.36
N GLU A 14 7.40 43.98 8.91
CA GLU A 14 7.36 43.05 10.05
C GLU A 14 6.62 43.65 11.26
N LEU A 15 6.95 44.88 11.60
CA LEU A 15 6.32 45.61 12.70
C LEU A 15 4.83 45.83 12.43
N LEU A 16 4.49 46.19 11.19
CA LEU A 16 3.13 46.48 10.76
C LEU A 16 2.26 45.23 10.79
N VAL A 17 2.76 44.11 10.25
CA VAL A 17 2.05 42.80 10.28
C VAL A 17 1.82 42.34 11.71
N LYS A 18 2.85 42.38 12.57
CA LYS A 18 2.71 42.01 13.99
C LYS A 18 1.72 42.90 14.74
N GLN A 19 1.65 44.18 14.42
CA GLN A 19 0.69 45.10 15.03
C GLN A 19 -0.75 44.83 14.57
N LYS A 20 -0.93 44.67 13.27
CA LYS A 20 -2.28 44.46 12.68
C LYS A 20 -2.87 43.11 13.09
N PHE A 21 -2.05 42.06 13.08
CA PHE A 21 -2.50 40.70 13.45
C PHE A 21 -2.26 40.36 14.92
N ARG A 22 -1.94 41.34 15.79
CA ARG A 22 -1.66 41.15 17.24
C ARG A 22 -2.67 40.27 17.95
N ARG A 23 -3.96 40.40 17.62
CA ARG A 23 -5.03 39.62 18.23
C ARG A 23 -4.92 38.14 17.81
N LYS A 24 -4.82 37.86 16.51
CA LYS A 24 -4.72 36.52 15.96
C LYS A 24 -3.43 35.79 16.40
N ILE A 25 -2.31 36.55 16.57
CA ILE A 25 -1.08 36.02 17.13
C ILE A 25 -1.29 35.60 18.60
N ARG A 26 -1.91 36.46 19.42
CA ARG A 26 -2.14 36.18 20.83
C ARG A 26 -3.15 35.03 21.06
N GLU A 27 -4.11 34.87 20.16
CA GLU A 27 -5.09 33.79 20.15
C GLU A 27 -4.54 32.49 19.52
N ASN A 28 -3.25 32.45 19.17
CA ASN A 28 -2.57 31.31 18.50
C ASN A 28 -3.27 30.89 17.18
N VAL A 29 -3.85 31.83 16.46
CA VAL A 29 -4.43 31.60 15.13
C VAL A 29 -3.32 31.63 14.08
N TYR A 30 -2.46 32.66 14.14
CA TYR A 30 -1.31 32.85 13.24
C TYR A 30 0.02 32.90 13.98
N GLU A 31 1.05 32.34 13.33
CA GLU A 31 2.46 32.51 13.62
C GLU A 31 3.14 33.05 12.37
N PHE A 32 3.94 34.10 12.50
CA PHE A 32 4.65 34.71 11.39
C PHE A 32 6.14 34.46 11.49
N VAL A 33 6.75 34.06 10.38
CA VAL A 33 8.20 33.99 10.13
C VAL A 33 8.51 35.05 9.09
N PHE A 34 9.63 35.71 9.15
CA PHE A 34 10.00 36.79 8.24
C PHE A 34 11.30 36.50 7.52
N ALA A 35 11.38 36.95 6.26
CA ALA A 35 12.58 36.93 5.42
C ALA A 35 12.63 38.21 4.56
N GLN A 36 13.81 38.69 4.25
CA GLN A 36 14.01 39.94 3.51
C GLN A 36 14.18 39.74 1.99
N ASN A 37 14.35 38.53 1.54
CA ASN A 37 14.50 38.16 0.12
C ASN A 37 14.23 36.69 -0.10
N GLY A 38 14.19 36.26 -1.37
CA GLY A 38 13.90 34.87 -1.73
C GLY A 38 14.93 33.84 -1.27
N GLU A 39 16.23 34.21 -1.14
CA GLU A 39 17.24 33.28 -0.63
C GLU A 39 17.05 32.99 0.87
N GLU A 40 16.82 34.04 1.66
CA GLU A 40 16.50 33.88 3.07
C GLU A 40 15.20 33.10 3.25
N ALA A 41 14.21 33.36 2.41
CA ALA A 41 12.94 32.61 2.41
C ALA A 41 13.16 31.12 2.20
N LEU A 42 13.98 30.69 1.23
CA LEU A 42 14.32 29.30 1.01
C LEU A 42 15.01 28.67 2.22
N ALA A 43 15.92 29.39 2.88
CA ALA A 43 16.55 28.93 4.11
C ALA A 43 15.54 28.77 5.26
N LYS A 44 14.57 29.69 5.39
CA LYS A 44 13.49 29.58 6.39
C LYS A 44 12.54 28.44 6.10
N ILE A 45 12.22 28.15 4.83
CA ILE A 45 11.38 27.00 4.45
C ILE A 45 12.05 25.68 4.88
N GLN A 46 13.35 25.56 4.74
CA GLN A 46 14.08 24.37 5.21
C GLN A 46 14.10 24.24 6.75
N GLN A 47 14.18 25.37 7.47
CA GLN A 47 14.18 25.41 8.93
C GLN A 47 12.77 25.17 9.53
N HIS A 48 11.73 25.51 8.79
CA HIS A 48 10.34 25.44 9.20
C HIS A 48 9.50 24.60 8.23
N PRO A 49 9.61 23.27 8.28
CA PRO A 49 8.83 22.38 7.38
C PRO A 49 7.32 22.41 7.63
N ASP A 50 6.89 23.04 8.73
CA ASP A 50 5.52 23.22 9.17
C ASP A 50 4.88 24.53 8.65
N LEU A 51 5.53 25.24 7.72
CA LEU A 51 4.94 26.41 7.06
C LEU A 51 3.72 26.01 6.21
N ASP A 52 2.64 26.77 6.37
CA ASP A 52 1.39 26.55 5.62
C ASP A 52 1.35 27.38 4.33
N ILE A 53 1.65 28.69 4.43
CA ILE A 53 1.62 29.61 3.30
C ILE A 53 2.83 30.57 3.31
N ILE A 54 3.10 31.14 2.15
CA ILE A 54 4.07 32.22 1.97
C ILE A 54 3.36 33.45 1.38
N LEU A 55 3.63 34.62 1.97
CA LEU A 55 3.31 35.91 1.41
C LEU A 55 4.60 36.53 0.90
N SER A 56 4.71 36.77 -0.40
CA SER A 56 5.96 37.28 -0.97
C SER A 56 5.72 38.52 -1.81
N ASP A 57 6.49 39.57 -1.54
CA ASP A 57 6.62 40.62 -2.53
C ASP A 57 7.23 40.05 -3.83
N ILE A 58 6.87 40.68 -4.93
CA ILE A 58 7.41 40.32 -6.25
C ILE A 58 8.78 40.95 -6.42
N ASN A 59 8.97 42.23 -6.05
CA ASN A 59 10.14 43.02 -6.34
C ASN A 59 11.06 43.11 -5.12
N MET A 60 11.99 42.19 -5.00
CA MET A 60 12.97 42.16 -3.90
C MET A 60 14.39 42.02 -4.43
N PRO A 61 15.40 42.54 -3.68
CA PRO A 61 16.81 42.38 -4.02
C PRO A 61 17.26 40.92 -3.85
N VAL A 62 18.41 40.57 -4.39
CA VAL A 62 19.08 39.26 -4.33
C VAL A 62 18.29 38.16 -5.08
N MET A 63 17.10 37.83 -4.63
CA MET A 63 16.18 36.94 -5.29
C MET A 63 14.75 37.49 -5.21
N ASP A 64 14.16 37.75 -6.36
CA ASP A 64 12.80 38.27 -6.49
C ASP A 64 11.71 37.17 -6.17
N GLY A 65 10.49 37.63 -5.93
CA GLY A 65 9.39 36.76 -5.58
C GLY A 65 8.98 35.79 -6.71
N LEU A 66 9.15 36.16 -7.99
CA LEU A 66 8.84 35.28 -9.11
C LEU A 66 9.87 34.16 -9.25
N THR A 67 11.12 34.42 -8.95
CA THR A 67 12.18 33.41 -8.89
C THR A 67 11.99 32.48 -7.71
N LEU A 68 11.66 33.04 -6.52
CA LEU A 68 11.33 32.26 -5.35
C LEU A 68 10.15 31.31 -5.64
N LEU A 69 9.06 31.82 -6.21
CA LEU A 69 7.87 31.04 -6.56
C LEU A 69 8.22 29.84 -7.44
N SER A 70 9.13 30.01 -8.40
CA SER A 70 9.56 28.91 -9.30
C SER A 70 10.33 27.81 -8.58
N ARG A 71 10.92 28.08 -7.41
CA ARG A 71 11.69 27.10 -6.60
C ARG A 71 10.88 26.46 -5.48
N LEU A 72 9.69 27.00 -5.16
CA LEU A 72 8.84 26.48 -4.09
C LEU A 72 8.45 25.00 -4.27
N PRO A 73 8.08 24.52 -5.49
CA PRO A 73 7.70 23.11 -5.66
C PRO A 73 8.80 22.11 -5.28
N GLU A 74 10.07 22.49 -5.47
CA GLU A 74 11.23 21.66 -5.10
C GLU A 74 11.50 21.74 -3.59
N ALA A 75 11.29 22.91 -2.98
CA ALA A 75 11.55 23.15 -1.56
C ALA A 75 10.44 22.57 -0.66
N ASN A 76 9.18 22.84 -1.01
CA ASN A 76 8.00 22.32 -0.31
C ASN A 76 6.78 22.34 -1.26
N PRO A 77 6.38 21.21 -1.87
CA PRO A 77 5.29 21.15 -2.85
C PRO A 77 3.90 21.48 -2.26
N MET A 78 3.75 21.43 -0.94
CA MET A 78 2.49 21.74 -0.26
C MET A 78 2.32 23.23 0.05
N LEU A 79 3.43 23.98 0.10
CA LEU A 79 3.41 25.40 0.42
C LEU A 79 2.76 26.19 -0.70
N LYS A 80 1.79 27.04 -0.37
CA LYS A 80 1.09 27.92 -1.32
C LYS A 80 1.57 29.34 -1.16
N ALA A 81 1.81 30.00 -2.31
CA ALA A 81 2.28 31.37 -2.34
C ALA A 81 1.14 32.35 -2.68
N VAL A 82 0.99 33.38 -1.88
CA VAL A 82 0.23 34.58 -2.19
C VAL A 82 1.23 35.68 -2.52
N MET A 83 1.10 36.29 -3.69
CA MET A 83 2.04 37.33 -4.12
C MET A 83 1.52 38.72 -3.73
N VAL A 84 2.42 39.56 -3.26
CA VAL A 84 2.11 40.98 -3.01
C VAL A 84 2.71 41.81 -4.14
N SER A 85 1.92 42.66 -4.78
CA SER A 85 2.35 43.42 -5.97
C SER A 85 1.88 44.84 -5.97
N ALA A 86 2.64 45.72 -6.59
CA ALA A 86 2.25 47.13 -6.74
C ALA A 86 1.04 47.27 -7.68
N TYR A 87 0.20 48.27 -7.40
CA TYR A 87 -0.92 48.61 -8.28
C TYR A 87 -0.45 48.94 -9.70
N GLY A 88 -1.06 48.27 -10.69
CA GLY A 88 -0.73 48.46 -12.09
C GLY A 88 0.25 47.42 -12.67
N ASP A 89 0.84 46.55 -11.86
CA ASP A 89 1.82 45.53 -12.32
C ASP A 89 1.13 44.22 -12.81
N MET A 90 0.16 44.39 -13.70
CA MET A 90 -0.65 43.27 -14.22
C MET A 90 0.18 42.22 -14.95
N GLN A 91 1.34 42.59 -15.51
CA GLN A 91 2.20 41.64 -16.23
C GLN A 91 2.89 40.68 -15.24
N ASN A 92 3.40 41.19 -14.14
CA ASN A 92 4.02 40.36 -13.11
C ASN A 92 3.00 39.52 -12.36
N ILE A 93 1.81 40.05 -12.07
CA ILE A 93 0.68 39.27 -11.50
C ILE A 93 0.33 38.10 -12.42
N ARG A 94 0.16 38.34 -13.70
CA ARG A 94 -0.13 37.26 -14.68
C ARG A 94 0.98 36.21 -14.74
N THR A 95 2.23 36.66 -14.67
CA THR A 95 3.40 35.76 -14.64
C THR A 95 3.41 34.91 -13.37
N ALA A 96 3.13 35.53 -12.22
CA ALA A 96 3.02 34.82 -10.95
C ALA A 96 1.94 33.73 -10.97
N MET A 97 0.75 34.09 -11.43
CA MET A 97 -0.37 33.12 -11.53
C MET A 97 -0.04 31.96 -12.48
N ASN A 98 0.60 32.25 -13.63
CA ASN A 98 1.02 31.20 -14.57
C ASN A 98 2.15 30.30 -13.99
N ARG A 99 2.93 30.78 -13.03
CA ARG A 99 3.97 30.02 -12.31
C ARG A 99 3.46 29.29 -11.07
N GLY A 100 2.13 29.36 -10.82
CA GLY A 100 1.52 28.60 -9.73
C GLY A 100 1.35 29.36 -8.42
N ALA A 101 1.37 30.69 -8.41
CA ALA A 101 0.89 31.47 -7.29
C ALA A 101 -0.59 31.10 -7.02
N TYR A 102 -0.95 30.99 -5.76
CA TYR A 102 -2.32 30.64 -5.37
C TYR A 102 -3.25 31.83 -5.49
N ASP A 103 -2.78 33.01 -5.04
CA ASP A 103 -3.52 34.26 -5.10
C ASP A 103 -2.55 35.46 -5.08
N PHE A 104 -3.08 36.67 -5.15
CA PHE A 104 -2.30 37.90 -5.03
C PHE A 104 -3.03 38.98 -4.25
N VAL A 105 -2.28 39.93 -3.67
CA VAL A 105 -2.77 41.12 -2.98
C VAL A 105 -2.07 42.34 -3.54
N LEU A 106 -2.80 43.45 -3.69
CA LEU A 106 -2.25 44.69 -4.23
C LEU A 106 -1.70 45.60 -3.12
N LYS A 107 -0.57 46.29 -3.40
CA LYS A 107 -0.06 47.42 -2.58
C LYS A 107 -0.80 48.71 -3.01
N PRO A 108 -1.21 49.60 -2.07
CA PRO A 108 -1.05 49.51 -0.63
C PRO A 108 -1.90 48.37 -0.04
N VAL A 109 -1.32 47.58 0.85
CA VAL A 109 -1.98 46.36 1.40
C VAL A 109 -3.18 46.76 2.26
N ASP A 110 -4.35 46.31 1.84
CA ASP A 110 -5.53 46.28 2.72
C ASP A 110 -5.44 45.03 3.60
N PHE A 111 -5.30 45.20 4.90
CA PHE A 111 -5.13 44.12 5.85
C PHE A 111 -6.39 43.26 6.06
N GLU A 112 -7.57 43.77 5.73
CA GLU A 112 -8.79 42.94 5.77
C GLU A 112 -8.85 42.03 4.56
N ASP A 113 -8.48 42.49 3.38
CA ASP A 113 -8.35 41.69 2.15
C ASP A 113 -7.23 40.67 2.27
N LEU A 114 -6.07 41.09 2.80
CA LEU A 114 -4.94 40.18 3.09
C LEU A 114 -5.35 39.05 4.04
N ASP A 115 -6.07 39.38 5.11
CA ASP A 115 -6.54 38.39 6.08
C ASP A 115 -7.49 37.37 5.45
N LEU A 116 -8.45 37.83 4.63
CA LEU A 116 -9.37 36.98 3.91
C LEU A 116 -8.64 36.05 2.92
N THR A 117 -7.66 36.59 2.20
CA THR A 117 -6.83 35.83 1.26
C THR A 117 -5.98 34.77 1.98
N MET A 118 -5.37 35.13 3.12
CA MET A 118 -4.65 34.16 3.96
C MET A 118 -5.58 33.05 4.46
N GLU A 119 -6.75 33.38 5.00
CA GLU A 119 -7.71 32.40 5.50
C GLU A 119 -8.12 31.39 4.41
N LYS A 120 -8.48 31.87 3.22
CA LYS A 120 -8.81 31.01 2.07
C LYS A 120 -7.66 30.11 1.68
N THR A 121 -6.44 30.66 1.61
CA THR A 121 -5.26 29.90 1.23
C THR A 121 -4.93 28.83 2.26
N ILE A 122 -4.98 29.16 3.55
CA ILE A 122 -4.76 28.22 4.66
C ILE A 122 -5.81 27.11 4.66
N GLN A 123 -7.09 27.45 4.43
CA GLN A 123 -8.16 26.46 4.34
C GLN A 123 -7.92 25.48 3.19
N HIS A 124 -7.49 25.99 2.04
CA HIS A 124 -7.14 25.14 0.89
C HIS A 124 -5.98 24.20 1.21
N VAL A 125 -4.90 24.70 1.83
CA VAL A 125 -3.76 23.88 2.25
C VAL A 125 -4.18 22.78 3.22
N LYS A 126 -5.02 23.10 4.21
CA LYS A 126 -5.56 22.11 5.15
C LYS A 126 -6.35 21.00 4.43
N GLN A 127 -7.24 21.38 3.49
CA GLN A 127 -7.98 20.40 2.70
C GLN A 127 -7.06 19.46 1.89
N LEU A 128 -5.99 20.01 1.29
CA LEU A 128 -5.00 19.21 0.60
C LEU A 128 -4.26 18.26 1.55
N GLN A 129 -3.86 18.72 2.73
CA GLN A 129 -3.19 17.90 3.74
C GLN A 129 -4.09 16.77 4.24
N GLU A 130 -5.36 17.07 4.53
CA GLU A 130 -6.36 16.07 4.94
C GLU A 130 -6.60 15.04 3.84
N THR A 131 -6.70 15.47 2.58
CA THR A 131 -6.86 14.57 1.43
C THR A 131 -5.64 13.65 1.27
N LEU A 132 -4.43 14.19 1.35
CA LEU A 132 -3.19 13.39 1.28
C LEU A 132 -3.06 12.42 2.45
N LYS A 133 -3.46 12.84 3.65
CA LYS A 133 -3.49 11.97 4.82
C LYS A 133 -4.47 10.82 4.60
N ALA A 134 -5.69 11.10 4.15
CA ALA A 134 -6.69 10.09 3.84
C ALA A 134 -6.22 9.11 2.74
N ILE A 135 -5.54 9.60 1.69
CA ILE A 135 -4.96 8.75 0.65
C ILE A 135 -3.88 7.84 1.23
N LYS A 136 -2.97 8.37 2.07
CA LYS A 136 -1.93 7.57 2.73
C LYS A 136 -2.52 6.50 3.64
N GLU A 137 -3.49 6.87 4.47
CA GLU A 137 -4.19 5.94 5.36
C GLU A 137 -4.92 4.86 4.56
N ASN A 138 -5.59 5.21 3.47
CA ASN A 138 -6.25 4.27 2.58
C ASN A 138 -5.26 3.33 1.88
N ASN A 139 -4.11 3.83 1.42
CA ASN A 139 -3.07 2.99 0.82
C ASN A 139 -2.46 2.00 1.84
N ILE A 140 -2.31 2.42 3.10
CA ILE A 140 -1.88 1.51 4.17
C ILE A 140 -2.95 0.46 4.43
N LEU A 141 -4.23 0.86 4.55
CA LEU A 141 -5.34 -0.09 4.74
C LEU A 141 -5.43 -1.13 3.62
N LYS A 142 -5.19 -0.73 2.37
CA LYS A 142 -5.13 -1.65 1.21
C LYS A 142 -4.07 -2.75 1.34
N MET A 143 -3.02 -2.56 2.14
CA MET A 143 -2.03 -3.60 2.41
C MET A 143 -2.52 -4.66 3.41
N TYR A 144 -3.56 -4.36 4.18
CA TYR A 144 -4.09 -5.22 5.23
C TYR A 144 -5.51 -5.75 4.95
N VAL A 145 -6.16 -5.24 3.92
CA VAL A 145 -7.54 -5.62 3.56
C VAL A 145 -7.54 -6.21 2.17
N ASP A 146 -8.19 -7.36 2.02
CA ASP A 146 -8.36 -8.03 0.74
C ASP A 146 -9.05 -7.12 -0.30
N GLU A 147 -8.59 -7.17 -1.55
CA GLU A 147 -9.10 -6.33 -2.63
C GLU A 147 -10.58 -6.61 -2.94
N ASN A 148 -11.04 -7.85 -2.78
CA ASN A 148 -12.47 -8.20 -2.92
C ASN A 148 -13.30 -7.52 -1.84
N VAL A 149 -12.80 -7.41 -0.61
CA VAL A 149 -13.47 -6.68 0.48
C VAL A 149 -13.53 -5.19 0.14
N LEU A 150 -12.45 -4.60 -0.38
CA LEU A 150 -12.44 -3.19 -0.78
C LEU A 150 -13.42 -2.92 -1.93
N ASN A 151 -13.47 -3.78 -2.94
CA ASN A 151 -14.43 -3.68 -4.03
C ASN A 151 -15.87 -3.82 -3.54
N PHE A 152 -16.11 -4.72 -2.59
CA PHE A 152 -17.42 -4.88 -1.95
C PHE A 152 -17.84 -3.62 -1.20
N MET A 153 -16.92 -2.95 -0.50
CA MET A 153 -17.19 -1.70 0.25
C MET A 153 -17.60 -0.52 -0.64
N THR A 154 -17.29 -0.54 -1.93
CA THR A 154 -17.69 0.51 -2.87
C THR A 154 -19.14 0.42 -3.32
N HIS A 155 -19.83 -0.71 -3.10
CA HIS A 155 -21.23 -0.88 -3.47
C HIS A 155 -22.17 -0.35 -2.39
N LYS A 156 -23.24 0.36 -2.81
CA LYS A 156 -24.24 0.98 -1.89
C LYS A 156 -24.97 -0.02 -0.97
N GLU A 157 -24.90 -1.31 -1.26
CA GLU A 157 -25.55 -2.38 -0.51
C GLU A 157 -24.59 -3.16 0.39
N PHE A 158 -23.45 -2.55 0.72
CA PHE A 158 -22.37 -3.20 1.49
C PHE A 158 -22.85 -3.85 2.78
N GLU A 159 -23.63 -3.12 3.60
CA GLU A 159 -24.09 -3.62 4.92
C GLU A 159 -25.04 -4.82 4.80
N SER A 160 -25.89 -4.86 3.76
CA SER A 160 -26.86 -5.95 3.54
C SER A 160 -26.21 -7.20 2.94
N ASN A 161 -25.05 -7.08 2.30
CA ASN A 161 -24.35 -8.16 1.61
C ASN A 161 -23.15 -8.73 2.39
N LEU A 162 -22.75 -8.09 3.51
CA LEU A 162 -21.60 -8.50 4.34
C LEU A 162 -21.65 -9.98 4.78
N MET A 163 -22.82 -10.57 4.89
CA MET A 163 -23.04 -11.96 5.36
C MET A 163 -23.51 -12.92 4.26
N LYS A 164 -23.51 -12.48 2.99
CA LYS A 164 -23.84 -13.39 1.90
C LYS A 164 -22.68 -14.32 1.61
N ASN A 165 -22.96 -15.60 1.67
CA ASN A 165 -22.06 -16.67 1.26
C ASN A 165 -22.38 -17.06 -0.17
N GLU A 166 -21.36 -17.37 -0.94
CA GLU A 166 -21.46 -17.80 -2.32
C GLU A 166 -20.89 -19.22 -2.46
N LEU A 167 -21.66 -20.12 -3.08
CA LEU A 167 -21.15 -21.43 -3.46
C LEU A 167 -20.44 -21.28 -4.82
N LEU A 168 -19.20 -21.69 -4.88
CA LEU A 168 -18.39 -21.60 -6.10
C LEU A 168 -17.58 -22.88 -6.32
N ASP A 169 -17.32 -23.19 -7.58
CA ASP A 169 -16.33 -24.19 -7.99
C ASP A 169 -14.99 -23.52 -8.24
N ALA A 170 -13.95 -23.96 -7.52
CA ALA A 170 -12.64 -23.35 -7.55
C ALA A 170 -11.54 -24.36 -7.22
N THR A 171 -10.29 -23.96 -7.46
CA THR A 171 -9.10 -24.73 -7.07
C THR A 171 -8.39 -24.03 -5.92
N ILE A 172 -8.07 -24.79 -4.90
CA ILE A 172 -7.29 -24.36 -3.74
C ILE A 172 -5.90 -24.93 -3.83
N MET A 173 -4.93 -24.10 -3.54
CA MET A 173 -3.53 -24.47 -3.43
C MET A 173 -2.98 -24.04 -2.07
N PHE A 174 -2.39 -24.98 -1.35
CA PHE A 174 -1.56 -24.71 -0.17
C PHE A 174 -0.10 -24.92 -0.53
N ILE A 175 0.73 -23.97 -0.19
CA ILE A 175 2.17 -23.98 -0.40
C ILE A 175 2.83 -23.75 0.94
N ASP A 176 3.76 -24.60 1.34
CA ASP A 176 4.50 -24.50 2.59
C ASP A 176 6.00 -24.49 2.33
N VAL A 177 6.74 -23.64 3.04
CA VAL A 177 8.21 -23.57 2.91
C VAL A 177 8.83 -24.60 3.81
N CYS A 178 9.41 -25.63 3.20
CA CYS A 178 9.97 -26.77 3.92
C CYS A 178 11.13 -26.37 4.84
N GLU A 179 11.20 -26.99 6.04
CA GLU A 179 12.27 -26.83 7.04
C GLU A 179 12.48 -25.38 7.53
N PHE A 180 11.57 -24.45 7.23
CA PHE A 180 11.68 -23.05 7.62
C PHE A 180 11.78 -22.89 9.15
N THR A 181 10.97 -23.60 9.90
CA THR A 181 10.99 -23.59 11.37
C THR A 181 12.36 -24.01 11.95
N ALA A 182 13.04 -24.98 11.36
CA ALA A 182 14.36 -25.43 11.83
C ALA A 182 15.46 -24.38 11.66
N ILE A 183 15.27 -23.42 10.72
CA ILE A 183 16.22 -22.33 10.47
C ILE A 183 15.97 -21.17 11.40
N THR A 184 14.71 -20.88 11.73
CA THR A 184 14.34 -19.76 12.60
C THR A 184 14.97 -19.84 13.99
N GLU A 185 15.30 -21.04 14.46
CA GLU A 185 16.00 -21.25 15.75
C GLU A 185 17.44 -20.74 15.76
N HIS A 186 18.03 -20.51 14.58
CA HIS A 186 19.48 -20.21 14.46
C HIS A 186 19.77 -18.84 13.82
N ILE A 187 18.75 -18.09 13.42
CA ILE A 187 18.88 -16.79 12.74
C ILE A 187 18.17 -15.68 13.53
N PRO A 188 18.70 -14.45 13.55
CA PRO A 188 18.02 -13.31 14.16
C PRO A 188 16.62 -13.09 13.58
N ALA A 189 15.64 -12.76 14.44
CA ALA A 189 14.23 -12.63 14.04
C ALA A 189 13.99 -11.69 12.84
N ASN A 190 14.69 -10.56 12.77
CA ASN A 190 14.56 -9.64 11.65
C ASN A 190 15.03 -10.27 10.32
N THR A 191 16.06 -11.11 10.36
CA THR A 191 16.55 -11.82 9.16
C THR A 191 15.54 -12.88 8.71
N VAL A 192 14.91 -13.58 9.66
CA VAL A 192 13.83 -14.54 9.40
C VAL A 192 12.67 -13.88 8.66
N VAL A 193 12.19 -12.72 9.15
CA VAL A 193 11.07 -11.98 8.53
C VAL A 193 11.43 -11.54 7.12
N ASN A 194 12.62 -10.99 6.90
CA ASN A 194 13.06 -10.55 5.56
C ASN A 194 13.17 -11.72 4.59
N LEU A 195 13.68 -12.87 5.06
CA LEU A 195 13.77 -14.09 4.29
C LEU A 195 12.39 -14.60 3.88
N LEU A 196 11.47 -14.71 4.84
CA LEU A 196 10.11 -15.17 4.60
C LEU A 196 9.38 -14.25 3.60
N ASN A 197 9.48 -12.95 3.79
CA ASN A 197 8.89 -11.97 2.87
C ASN A 197 9.47 -12.12 1.44
N GLY A 198 10.78 -12.33 1.30
CA GLY A 198 11.40 -12.57 -0.01
C GLY A 198 10.93 -13.86 -0.69
N LEU A 199 10.66 -14.93 0.09
CA LEU A 199 10.08 -16.17 -0.44
C LEU A 199 8.60 -15.97 -0.81
N PHE A 200 7.83 -15.30 0.04
CA PHE A 200 6.44 -14.96 -0.24
C PHE A 200 6.29 -14.11 -1.49
N ASP A 201 7.14 -13.10 -1.71
CA ASP A 201 7.12 -12.29 -2.92
C ASP A 201 7.28 -13.13 -4.20
N LYS A 202 8.16 -14.12 -4.18
CA LYS A 202 8.34 -15.05 -5.30
C LYS A 202 7.09 -15.90 -5.52
N ILE A 203 6.55 -16.51 -4.46
CA ILE A 203 5.35 -17.35 -4.50
C ILE A 203 4.15 -16.55 -5.02
N VAL A 204 3.92 -15.37 -4.47
CA VAL A 204 2.79 -14.49 -4.81
C VAL A 204 2.85 -14.04 -6.28
N LYS A 205 4.01 -13.71 -6.79
CA LYS A 205 4.20 -13.33 -8.20
C LYS A 205 3.74 -14.42 -9.16
N GLU A 206 4.09 -15.67 -8.89
CA GLU A 206 3.71 -16.80 -9.75
C GLU A 206 2.21 -17.10 -9.65
N ILE A 207 1.60 -16.96 -8.47
CA ILE A 207 0.15 -17.09 -8.27
C ILE A 207 -0.59 -16.03 -9.07
N ILE A 208 -0.19 -14.76 -8.95
CA ILE A 208 -0.82 -13.62 -9.65
C ILE A 208 -0.62 -13.73 -11.17
N ALA A 209 0.54 -14.19 -11.65
CA ALA A 209 0.81 -14.39 -13.07
C ALA A 209 -0.17 -15.39 -13.72
N GLN A 210 -0.77 -16.28 -12.95
CA GLN A 210 -1.79 -17.25 -13.37
C GLN A 210 -3.21 -16.84 -12.94
N ASP A 211 -3.48 -15.54 -12.72
CA ASP A 211 -4.76 -15.01 -12.23
C ASP A 211 -5.27 -15.71 -10.95
N GLY A 212 -4.37 -16.18 -10.12
CA GLY A 212 -4.66 -16.71 -8.80
C GLY A 212 -4.77 -15.59 -7.76
N HIS A 213 -5.54 -15.82 -6.73
CA HIS A 213 -5.70 -14.91 -5.60
C HIS A 213 -5.06 -15.52 -4.35
N VAL A 214 -4.23 -14.75 -3.65
CA VAL A 214 -3.68 -15.15 -2.35
C VAL A 214 -4.72 -14.88 -1.28
N ASP A 215 -5.26 -15.93 -0.69
CA ASP A 215 -6.29 -15.81 0.34
C ASP A 215 -5.68 -15.34 1.67
N LYS A 216 -4.64 -16.01 2.13
CA LYS A 216 -3.93 -15.65 3.36
C LYS A 216 -2.56 -16.32 3.50
N PHE A 217 -1.77 -15.74 4.40
CA PHE A 217 -0.55 -16.35 4.91
C PHE A 217 -0.83 -17.04 6.24
N ILE A 218 -0.34 -18.28 6.42
CA ILE A 218 -0.55 -19.10 7.62
C ILE A 218 0.81 -19.56 8.12
N GLY A 219 1.45 -18.76 8.96
CA GLY A 219 2.84 -18.99 9.36
C GLY A 219 3.78 -18.86 8.17
N ASP A 220 4.45 -19.95 7.80
CA ASP A 220 5.32 -20.10 6.63
C ASP A 220 4.61 -20.67 5.40
N ALA A 221 3.29 -20.82 5.48
CA ALA A 221 2.47 -21.31 4.38
C ALA A 221 1.66 -20.20 3.69
N VAL A 222 1.35 -20.41 2.41
CA VAL A 222 0.48 -19.56 1.59
C VAL A 222 -0.73 -20.37 1.14
N MET A 223 -1.92 -19.80 1.32
CA MET A 223 -3.17 -20.32 0.75
C MET A 223 -3.57 -19.47 -0.45
N ALA A 224 -3.80 -20.10 -1.58
CA ALA A 224 -4.23 -19.45 -2.82
C ALA A 224 -5.48 -20.09 -3.39
N VAL A 225 -6.30 -19.27 -4.05
CA VAL A 225 -7.58 -19.64 -4.65
C VAL A 225 -7.58 -19.24 -6.13
N PHE A 226 -7.94 -20.18 -7.00
CA PHE A 226 -8.11 -19.95 -8.43
C PHE A 226 -9.58 -20.16 -8.79
N LYS A 227 -10.19 -19.14 -9.41
CA LYS A 227 -11.62 -19.10 -9.76
C LYS A 227 -11.80 -18.91 -11.27
N GLY A 228 -12.98 -19.27 -11.78
CA GLY A 228 -13.37 -19.02 -13.16
C GLY A 228 -12.82 -20.05 -14.14
N LYS A 229 -12.66 -19.64 -15.41
CA LYS A 229 -12.30 -20.58 -16.47
C LYS A 229 -10.87 -21.13 -16.29
N ASN A 230 -10.72 -22.45 -16.49
CA ASN A 230 -9.42 -23.17 -16.41
C ASN A 230 -8.70 -22.96 -15.05
N HIS A 231 -9.46 -22.81 -13.96
CA HIS A 231 -8.87 -22.55 -12.64
C HIS A 231 -7.95 -23.69 -12.16
N LEU A 232 -8.21 -24.94 -12.57
CA LEU A 232 -7.37 -26.06 -12.20
C LEU A 232 -6.03 -26.05 -12.92
N GLU A 233 -6.05 -25.87 -14.25
CA GLU A 233 -4.84 -25.81 -15.06
C GLU A 233 -3.93 -24.65 -14.61
N ARG A 234 -4.52 -23.46 -14.40
CA ARG A 234 -3.80 -22.28 -13.91
C ARG A 234 -3.17 -22.50 -12.53
N ALA A 235 -3.86 -23.22 -11.65
CA ALA A 235 -3.33 -23.57 -10.33
C ALA A 235 -2.12 -24.53 -10.44
N ILE A 236 -2.18 -25.51 -11.34
CA ILE A 236 -1.07 -26.44 -11.58
C ILE A 236 0.12 -25.71 -12.20
N ASP A 237 -0.10 -24.84 -13.20
CA ASP A 237 0.94 -24.03 -13.82
C ASP A 237 1.62 -23.11 -12.79
N ALA A 238 0.84 -22.46 -11.93
CA ALA A 238 1.36 -21.65 -10.83
C ALA A 238 2.24 -22.50 -9.88
N ALA A 239 1.77 -23.70 -9.50
CA ALA A 239 2.51 -24.56 -8.60
C ALA A 239 3.85 -25.03 -9.18
N LEU A 240 3.89 -25.37 -10.46
CA LEU A 240 5.13 -25.74 -11.18
C LEU A 240 6.10 -24.54 -11.23
N SER A 241 5.58 -23.36 -11.58
CA SER A 241 6.38 -22.12 -11.60
C SER A 241 6.93 -21.77 -10.21
N VAL A 242 6.10 -21.83 -9.16
CA VAL A 242 6.54 -21.61 -7.77
C VAL A 242 7.66 -22.57 -7.39
N LYS A 243 7.48 -23.87 -7.62
CA LYS A 243 8.50 -24.90 -7.35
C LYS A 243 9.82 -24.56 -8.05
N GLN A 244 9.77 -24.20 -9.33
CA GLN A 244 10.94 -23.81 -10.10
C GLN A 244 11.61 -22.56 -9.54
N GLN A 245 10.87 -21.46 -9.32
CA GLN A 245 11.41 -20.19 -8.83
C GLN A 245 12.03 -20.29 -7.45
N ILE A 246 11.44 -21.10 -6.56
CA ILE A 246 12.01 -21.34 -5.24
C ILE A 246 13.28 -22.20 -5.33
N SER A 247 13.31 -23.24 -6.18
CA SER A 247 14.47 -24.11 -6.35
C SER A 247 15.70 -23.40 -6.96
N LEU A 248 15.47 -22.34 -7.75
CA LEU A 248 16.50 -21.45 -8.31
C LEU A 248 16.99 -20.40 -7.30
N GLY A 249 16.39 -20.34 -6.11
CA GLY A 249 16.77 -19.42 -5.05
C GLY A 249 18.19 -19.65 -4.54
N GLU A 250 18.79 -18.60 -3.97
CA GLU A 250 20.11 -18.68 -3.37
C GLU A 250 20.12 -19.58 -2.13
N ILE A 251 21.22 -20.29 -1.94
CA ILE A 251 21.47 -21.06 -0.71
C ILE A 251 21.73 -20.06 0.42
N ILE A 252 20.98 -20.19 1.50
CA ILE A 252 21.09 -19.33 2.64
C ILE A 252 21.97 -20.00 3.69
N THR A 253 23.03 -19.31 4.12
CA THR A 253 23.92 -19.82 5.16
C THR A 253 23.64 -19.15 6.48
N ALA A 254 23.33 -19.93 7.50
CA ALA A 254 23.08 -19.48 8.88
C ALA A 254 24.02 -20.21 9.84
N GLY A 255 25.09 -19.55 10.27
CA GLY A 255 26.14 -20.17 11.08
C GLY A 255 26.81 -21.32 10.31
N ASN A 256 26.75 -22.53 10.87
CA ASN A 256 27.31 -23.75 10.25
C ASN A 256 26.28 -24.53 9.41
N LYS A 257 25.06 -24.02 9.24
CA LYS A 257 24.00 -24.69 8.46
C LYS A 257 23.74 -23.94 7.17
N THR A 258 23.55 -24.70 6.09
CA THR A 258 23.13 -24.20 4.79
C THR A 258 21.68 -24.62 4.57
N PHE A 259 20.87 -23.69 4.08
CA PHE A 259 19.47 -23.91 3.76
C PHE A 259 19.24 -23.62 2.28
N LYS A 260 18.69 -24.59 1.59
CA LYS A 260 18.15 -24.42 0.25
C LYS A 260 16.63 -24.39 0.36
N PRO A 261 15.97 -23.27 0.05
CA PRO A 261 14.52 -23.20 0.12
C PRO A 261 13.88 -24.22 -0.83
N GLU A 262 12.94 -24.99 -0.30
CA GLU A 262 12.08 -25.89 -1.04
C GLU A 262 10.64 -25.69 -0.58
N VAL A 263 9.67 -26.05 -1.41
CA VAL A 263 8.25 -25.96 -1.08
C VAL A 263 7.58 -27.30 -1.20
N SER A 264 6.58 -27.55 -0.35
CA SER A 264 5.63 -28.65 -0.51
C SER A 264 4.27 -28.07 -0.86
N ILE A 265 3.59 -28.63 -1.87
CA ILE A 265 2.37 -28.06 -2.43
C ILE A 265 1.27 -29.12 -2.46
N GLY A 266 0.06 -28.72 -2.04
CA GLY A 266 -1.14 -29.52 -2.16
C GLY A 266 -2.22 -28.77 -2.92
N ILE A 267 -2.79 -29.39 -3.95
CA ILE A 267 -3.83 -28.81 -4.81
C ILE A 267 -5.07 -29.68 -4.77
N ASN A 268 -6.21 -29.05 -4.63
CA ASN A 268 -7.51 -29.71 -4.78
C ASN A 268 -8.53 -28.78 -5.43
N SER A 269 -9.49 -29.35 -6.16
CA SER A 269 -10.53 -28.62 -6.88
C SER A 269 -11.91 -29.15 -6.50
N GLY A 270 -12.92 -28.28 -6.50
CA GLY A 270 -14.29 -28.61 -6.27
C GLY A 270 -15.10 -27.51 -5.61
N GLU A 271 -16.33 -27.85 -5.23
CA GLU A 271 -17.25 -26.90 -4.59
C GLU A 271 -16.75 -26.44 -3.22
N MET A 272 -16.91 -25.16 -2.94
CA MET A 272 -16.60 -24.51 -1.68
C MET A 272 -17.48 -23.29 -1.46
N VAL A 273 -17.56 -22.84 -0.22
CA VAL A 273 -18.31 -21.64 0.16
C VAL A 273 -17.32 -20.48 0.36
N SER A 274 -17.52 -19.40 -0.38
CA SER A 274 -16.80 -18.14 -0.21
C SER A 274 -17.66 -17.16 0.58
N GLY A 275 -17.07 -16.45 1.52
CA GLY A 275 -17.77 -15.44 2.32
C GLY A 275 -16.93 -14.83 3.42
N ASN A 276 -17.53 -13.90 4.16
CA ASN A 276 -16.93 -13.27 5.32
C ASN A 276 -17.06 -14.17 6.54
N ILE A 277 -15.96 -14.71 7.02
CA ILE A 277 -15.89 -15.67 8.12
C ILE A 277 -15.15 -15.06 9.29
N GLY A 278 -15.76 -15.05 10.46
CA GLY A 278 -15.15 -14.48 11.65
C GLY A 278 -16.15 -14.04 12.71
N SER A 279 -15.76 -13.06 13.51
CA SER A 279 -16.58 -12.54 14.60
C SER A 279 -16.94 -11.08 14.37
N VAL A 280 -18.24 -10.82 14.17
CA VAL A 280 -18.76 -9.45 14.07
C VAL A 280 -18.55 -8.68 15.38
N SER A 281 -18.70 -9.35 16.52
CA SER A 281 -18.49 -8.74 17.85
C SER A 281 -17.07 -8.24 18.06
N LEU A 282 -16.08 -8.97 17.51
CA LEU A 282 -14.67 -8.58 17.54
C LEU A 282 -14.28 -7.66 16.38
N LYS A 283 -15.21 -7.31 15.47
CA LYS A 283 -14.95 -6.53 14.25
C LYS A 283 -13.80 -7.14 13.42
N ARG A 284 -13.71 -8.48 13.40
CA ARG A 284 -12.68 -9.22 12.66
C ARG A 284 -13.35 -10.25 11.78
N LEU A 285 -13.36 -9.97 10.49
CA LEU A 285 -13.88 -10.82 9.43
C LEU A 285 -12.78 -11.05 8.41
N ASP A 286 -12.58 -12.28 8.01
CA ASP A 286 -11.71 -12.66 6.90
C ASP A 286 -12.60 -13.10 5.73
N TYR A 287 -12.44 -12.49 4.57
CA TYR A 287 -13.06 -12.97 3.35
C TYR A 287 -12.25 -14.15 2.83
N THR A 288 -12.84 -15.35 2.86
CA THR A 288 -12.11 -16.59 2.59
C THR A 288 -13.05 -17.68 2.05
N VAL A 289 -12.47 -18.81 1.69
CA VAL A 289 -13.21 -19.99 1.26
C VAL A 289 -13.13 -21.11 2.30
N ILE A 290 -14.24 -21.82 2.50
CA ILE A 290 -14.30 -22.99 3.37
C ILE A 290 -14.98 -24.15 2.67
N GLY A 291 -14.61 -25.38 3.04
CA GLY A 291 -15.21 -26.62 2.52
C GLY A 291 -14.30 -27.83 2.68
N ASP A 292 -14.83 -29.00 2.34
CA ASP A 292 -14.03 -30.24 2.35
C ASP A 292 -12.91 -30.19 1.29
N SER A 293 -13.16 -29.50 0.17
CA SER A 293 -12.16 -29.27 -0.89
C SER A 293 -10.95 -28.50 -0.36
N VAL A 294 -11.16 -27.47 0.47
CA VAL A 294 -10.09 -26.68 1.11
C VAL A 294 -9.27 -27.54 2.08
N ASN A 295 -9.96 -28.28 2.95
CA ASN A 295 -9.31 -29.17 3.91
C ASN A 295 -8.52 -30.29 3.22
N THR A 296 -8.99 -30.78 2.08
CA THR A 296 -8.30 -31.83 1.30
C THR A 296 -7.00 -31.28 0.71
N ALA A 297 -6.99 -30.06 0.14
CA ALA A 297 -5.78 -29.40 -0.37
C ALA A 297 -4.72 -29.24 0.74
N GLN A 298 -5.11 -28.76 1.92
CA GLN A 298 -4.22 -28.62 3.07
C GLN A 298 -3.61 -29.97 3.51
N ARG A 299 -4.40 -31.04 3.52
CA ARG A 299 -3.91 -32.38 3.89
C ARG A 299 -2.98 -32.95 2.86
N LEU A 300 -3.22 -32.72 1.57
CA LEU A 300 -2.31 -33.09 0.49
C LEU A 300 -0.96 -32.37 0.65
N GLN A 301 -0.98 -31.06 0.92
CA GLN A 301 0.23 -30.29 1.20
C GLN A 301 0.99 -30.86 2.40
N SER A 302 0.30 -31.15 3.51
CA SER A 302 0.95 -31.71 4.71
C SER A 302 1.52 -33.13 4.52
N ALA A 303 1.08 -33.86 3.50
CA ALA A 303 1.61 -35.17 3.11
C ALA A 303 2.72 -35.10 2.06
N ALA A 304 2.88 -33.94 1.43
CA ALA A 304 3.90 -33.72 0.38
C ALA A 304 5.29 -33.60 1.01
N LYS A 305 6.28 -34.19 0.32
CA LYS A 305 7.70 -34.03 0.63
C LYS A 305 8.24 -32.71 0.05
N PRO A 306 9.44 -32.25 0.48
CA PRO A 306 10.08 -31.13 -0.18
C PRO A 306 10.13 -31.29 -1.71
N SER A 307 9.85 -30.20 -2.41
CA SER A 307 9.77 -30.10 -3.88
C SER A 307 8.66 -30.97 -4.53
N GLN A 308 7.68 -31.43 -3.77
CA GLN A 308 6.59 -32.28 -4.26
C GLN A 308 5.27 -31.48 -4.35
N ILE A 309 4.53 -31.72 -5.46
CA ILE A 309 3.18 -31.17 -5.69
C ILE A 309 2.20 -32.33 -5.70
N LEU A 310 1.30 -32.40 -4.70
CA LEU A 310 0.34 -33.50 -4.56
C LEU A 310 -1.08 -33.09 -4.91
N ILE A 311 -1.77 -33.98 -5.60
CA ILE A 311 -3.19 -33.92 -5.96
C ILE A 311 -3.89 -35.24 -5.65
N ASN A 312 -5.21 -35.21 -5.55
CA ASN A 312 -6.01 -36.43 -5.40
C ASN A 312 -6.45 -37.02 -6.76
N GLU A 313 -7.10 -38.18 -6.73
CA GLU A 313 -7.63 -38.89 -7.90
C GLU A 313 -8.59 -38.01 -8.71
N GLN A 314 -9.48 -37.23 -8.06
CA GLN A 314 -10.47 -36.39 -8.75
C GLN A 314 -9.77 -35.33 -9.61
N VAL A 315 -8.79 -34.65 -9.07
CA VAL A 315 -7.97 -33.64 -9.79
C VAL A 315 -7.14 -34.29 -10.90
N TYR A 316 -6.56 -35.47 -10.64
CA TYR A 316 -5.87 -36.23 -11.66
C TYR A 316 -6.76 -36.52 -12.87
N GLN A 317 -7.97 -37.00 -12.66
CA GLN A 317 -8.89 -37.32 -13.77
C GLN A 317 -9.27 -36.09 -14.61
N GLN A 318 -9.33 -34.92 -13.99
CA GLN A 318 -9.62 -33.65 -14.69
C GLN A 318 -8.43 -33.13 -15.50
N ALA A 319 -7.20 -33.31 -15.02
CA ALA A 319 -6.00 -32.67 -15.59
C ALA A 319 -5.06 -33.62 -16.36
N ARG A 320 -5.32 -34.94 -16.38
CA ARG A 320 -4.41 -35.98 -16.91
C ARG A 320 -4.02 -35.82 -18.38
N GLU A 321 -4.83 -35.11 -19.17
CA GLU A 321 -4.53 -34.86 -20.58
C GLU A 321 -3.61 -33.66 -20.80
N SER A 322 -3.55 -32.75 -19.81
CA SER A 322 -2.79 -31.50 -19.91
C SER A 322 -1.43 -31.56 -19.22
N PHE A 323 -1.25 -32.44 -18.23
CA PHE A 323 -0.04 -32.52 -17.43
C PHE A 323 0.46 -33.94 -17.25
N LYS A 324 1.72 -34.08 -16.83
CA LYS A 324 2.33 -35.38 -16.49
C LYS A 324 2.19 -35.65 -15.01
N PHE A 325 1.89 -36.87 -14.67
CA PHE A 325 1.68 -37.28 -13.28
C PHE A 325 2.39 -38.60 -12.96
N GLN A 326 2.81 -38.72 -11.71
CA GLN A 326 3.28 -39.98 -11.14
C GLN A 326 2.31 -40.43 -10.05
N LYS A 327 1.83 -41.67 -10.14
CA LYS A 327 0.99 -42.26 -9.10
C LYS A 327 1.85 -42.54 -7.87
N ILE A 328 1.48 -41.95 -6.72
CA ILE A 328 2.15 -42.20 -5.43
C ILE A 328 1.54 -43.42 -4.72
N GLY A 329 0.21 -43.55 -4.81
CA GLY A 329 -0.52 -44.63 -4.16
C GLY A 329 -1.59 -44.12 -3.18
N GLU A 330 -2.03 -45.02 -2.33
CA GLU A 330 -3.03 -44.72 -1.29
C GLU A 330 -2.33 -44.08 -0.06
N LEU A 331 -2.75 -42.89 0.33
CA LEU A 331 -2.32 -42.21 1.55
C LEU A 331 -3.48 -42.00 2.50
N ILE A 332 -3.26 -42.26 3.79
CA ILE A 332 -4.21 -41.91 4.84
C ILE A 332 -3.99 -40.43 5.17
N LEU A 333 -4.87 -39.58 4.65
CA LEU A 333 -4.83 -38.15 4.97
C LEU A 333 -5.35 -37.90 6.39
N LYS A 334 -4.74 -36.98 7.13
CA LYS A 334 -5.09 -36.69 8.52
C LYS A 334 -6.61 -36.45 8.67
N ASN A 335 -7.25 -37.16 9.58
CA ASN A 335 -8.70 -37.08 9.86
C ASN A 335 -9.61 -37.48 8.66
N LYS A 336 -9.16 -38.28 7.71
CA LYS A 336 -10.00 -39.00 6.73
C LYS A 336 -10.04 -40.47 7.13
N ALA A 337 -11.26 -41.06 7.13
CA ALA A 337 -11.45 -42.46 7.50
C ALA A 337 -10.99 -43.42 6.41
N MET A 338 -11.00 -42.99 5.15
CA MET A 338 -10.63 -43.81 3.99
C MET A 338 -9.31 -43.28 3.37
N PRO A 339 -8.44 -44.18 2.90
CA PRO A 339 -7.29 -43.81 2.12
C PRO A 339 -7.70 -43.05 0.85
N ALA A 340 -6.95 -42.03 0.51
CA ALA A 340 -7.10 -41.29 -0.75
C ALA A 340 -6.00 -41.69 -1.73
N MET A 341 -6.35 -41.95 -2.98
CA MET A 341 -5.40 -42.14 -4.06
C MET A 341 -4.77 -40.78 -4.38
N VAL A 342 -3.45 -40.73 -4.39
CA VAL A 342 -2.67 -39.48 -4.52
C VAL A 342 -1.69 -39.60 -5.69
N TYR A 343 -1.52 -38.48 -6.40
CA TYR A 343 -0.62 -38.33 -7.54
C TYR A 343 0.28 -37.12 -7.32
N GLU A 344 1.50 -37.23 -7.81
CA GLU A 344 2.45 -36.13 -7.91
C GLU A 344 2.37 -35.51 -9.30
N VAL A 345 2.33 -34.19 -9.37
CA VAL A 345 2.45 -33.43 -10.62
C VAL A 345 3.90 -33.36 -11.01
N LEU A 346 4.23 -33.79 -12.23
CA LEU A 346 5.55 -33.71 -12.84
C LEU A 346 5.61 -32.55 -13.83
N GLU A 347 6.82 -32.11 -14.16
CA GLU A 347 7.06 -31.12 -15.22
C GLU A 347 6.67 -31.60 -16.62
#